data_2f641d96b2ff089e3a27a600b8e46bf7
#
_entry.id   2f641d96b2ff089e3a27a600b8e46bf7
#
_cell.length_a   1.000
_cell.length_b   1.000
_cell.length_c   1.000
_cell.angle_alpha   90.00
_cell.angle_beta   90.00
_cell.angle_gamma   90.00
#
_symmetry.space_group_name_H-M   'P 1'
#
loop_
_entity.id
_entity.type
_entity.pdbx_description
1 polymer ?
#
loop_
_entity_poly.entity_id
_entity_poly.type
_entity_poly.pdbx_seq_one_letter_code
_entity_poly.pdbx_strand_id
1 'polypeptide(L)'
;MSAVIFCHLVTLSPCHLVTLRAADTAAPTFVLQTATGKPVRGPLLSLGDKWTTRLSGKAPVEANADEIIMLHQERKPLPPFPTTTQIIFANGDHVPAGRLKLVGERLHFSPHVGQSKDLTASLSVVSVIWLASPDGTDDPVKERRRLIGQTRTRDVVHLRNGDTLEGVLTGLDETTVRIEVDKKAVTVNRAKVAAVALNTELARPLRPKGPYGRLVMANGCRLSLASAVCSDGKTLTGVPLFGGEVRVPLRHVAALYLFQGRAVYLSDLKPRKIERVSFLDDSWPVVADGSALGLDLRLEGSTHDKGLGTHSECRLTYDLGGGYRRFEAQVGIDDETQGRGSARVQVLVDGKPQDLGLDKELTAKNGPLSVRVNLAGAKQLTLVVGFSKRGNVNGHVDWADARLIK
;
A
#
# COMPACT_ATOMS: atom_id res chain seq x y z
N MET A 1 -70.52 4.91 46.59
CA MET A 1 -69.21 4.27 46.34
C MET A 1 -69.06 4.21 44.83
N SER A 2 -68.42 5.22 44.22
CA SER A 2 -68.24 5.35 42.77
C SER A 2 -66.80 4.97 42.45
N ALA A 3 -66.64 3.96 41.60
CA ALA A 3 -65.36 3.51 41.10
C ALA A 3 -64.98 4.38 39.85
N VAL A 4 -63.86 5.05 39.91
CA VAL A 4 -63.28 5.80 38.78
C VAL A 4 -62.31 4.87 38.07
N ILE A 5 -62.61 4.54 36.79
CA ILE A 5 -61.77 3.78 35.93
C ILE A 5 -60.84 4.77 35.21
N PHE A 6 -59.52 4.69 35.45
CA PHE A 6 -58.48 5.42 34.69
C PHE A 6 -58.12 4.68 33.42
N CYS A 7 -58.44 5.27 32.30
CA CYS A 7 -58.05 4.78 30.97
C CYS A 7 -56.65 5.34 30.61
N HIS A 8 -55.62 4.48 30.57
CA HIS A 8 -54.29 4.87 30.07
C HIS A 8 -54.29 4.89 28.55
N LEU A 9 -54.18 6.07 27.99
CA LEU A 9 -53.88 6.26 26.59
C LEU A 9 -52.39 5.88 26.35
N VAL A 10 -52.16 4.83 25.59
CA VAL A 10 -50.84 4.45 25.02
C VAL A 10 -50.66 5.31 23.78
N THR A 11 -49.80 6.31 23.83
CA THR A 11 -49.37 7.08 22.67
C THR A 11 -48.36 6.20 21.88
N LEU A 12 -48.74 5.73 20.71
CA LEU A 12 -47.85 5.14 19.73
C LEU A 12 -46.93 6.20 19.14
N SER A 13 -45.64 6.11 19.47
CA SER A 13 -44.61 6.92 18.83
C SER A 13 -44.54 6.62 17.32
N PRO A 14 -44.41 7.64 16.47
CA PRO A 14 -44.27 7.40 15.02
C PRO A 14 -42.93 6.72 14.75
N CYS A 15 -43.02 5.53 14.12
CA CYS A 15 -41.91 4.80 13.56
C CYS A 15 -41.17 5.70 12.55
N HIS A 16 -39.97 6.16 12.87
CA HIS A 16 -39.12 6.81 11.87
C HIS A 16 -38.79 5.77 10.79
N LEU A 17 -39.42 5.93 9.65
CA LEU A 17 -38.96 5.28 8.42
C LEU A 17 -37.54 5.76 8.15
N VAL A 18 -36.56 4.92 8.45
CA VAL A 18 -35.21 5.08 7.92
C VAL A 18 -35.34 4.83 6.42
N THR A 19 -35.42 5.90 5.65
CA THR A 19 -35.26 5.85 4.20
C THR A 19 -33.84 5.36 3.94
N LEU A 20 -33.71 4.07 3.62
CA LEU A 20 -32.53 3.53 2.96
C LEU A 20 -32.32 4.38 1.68
N ARG A 21 -31.38 5.32 1.73
CA ARG A 21 -30.94 6.02 0.53
C ARG A 21 -30.51 4.94 -0.44
N ALA A 22 -31.16 4.93 -1.62
CA ALA A 22 -30.75 4.12 -2.74
C ALA A 22 -29.25 4.28 -2.92
N ALA A 23 -28.51 3.15 -2.86
CA ALA A 23 -27.07 3.13 -3.05
C ALA A 23 -26.77 3.88 -4.37
N ASP A 24 -25.82 4.78 -4.30
CA ASP A 24 -25.35 5.65 -5.37
C ASP A 24 -25.10 4.81 -6.63
N THR A 25 -26.03 4.87 -7.58
CA THR A 25 -26.02 4.06 -8.82
C THR A 25 -25.12 4.68 -9.90
N ALA A 26 -24.54 5.85 -9.62
CA ALA A 26 -23.65 6.54 -10.54
C ALA A 26 -22.32 5.79 -10.69
N ALA A 27 -21.83 5.69 -11.92
CA ALA A 27 -20.51 5.14 -12.19
C ALA A 27 -19.42 5.97 -11.46
N PRO A 28 -18.43 5.32 -10.81
CA PRO A 28 -17.40 6.05 -10.11
C PRO A 28 -16.56 6.91 -11.08
N THR A 29 -16.26 8.12 -10.65
CA THR A 29 -15.35 9.01 -11.37
C THR A 29 -13.91 8.69 -10.97
N PHE A 30 -13.05 8.56 -11.97
CA PHE A 30 -11.62 8.32 -11.80
C PHE A 30 -10.79 9.52 -12.26
N VAL A 31 -9.60 9.63 -11.70
CA VAL A 31 -8.56 10.54 -12.16
C VAL A 31 -7.43 9.70 -12.73
N LEU A 32 -7.14 9.89 -14.01
CA LEU A 32 -6.03 9.26 -14.71
C LEU A 32 -4.83 10.21 -14.65
N GLN A 33 -3.75 9.77 -14.02
CA GLN A 33 -2.46 10.44 -14.03
C GLN A 33 -1.56 9.81 -15.08
N THR A 34 -1.00 10.64 -15.96
CA THR A 34 -0.08 10.20 -17.02
C THR A 34 1.28 10.87 -16.92
N ALA A 35 2.29 10.23 -17.49
CA ALA A 35 3.66 10.74 -17.55
C ALA A 35 3.79 12.05 -18.34
N THR A 36 2.89 12.31 -19.27
CA THR A 36 3.03 13.40 -20.25
C THR A 36 2.03 14.53 -20.09
N GLY A 37 0.92 14.32 -19.37
CA GLY A 37 -0.23 15.23 -19.40
C GLY A 37 -0.70 15.78 -18.06
N LYS A 38 -1.71 16.64 -18.14
CA LYS A 38 -2.52 17.01 -16.99
C LYS A 38 -3.43 15.82 -16.61
N PRO A 39 -3.77 15.64 -15.31
CA PRO A 39 -4.71 14.61 -14.90
C PRO A 39 -6.06 14.74 -15.63
N VAL A 40 -6.58 13.63 -16.12
CA VAL A 40 -7.89 13.53 -16.79
C VAL A 40 -8.90 12.94 -15.83
N ARG A 41 -10.10 13.50 -15.78
CA ARG A 41 -11.18 13.08 -14.88
C ARG A 41 -12.37 12.58 -15.67
N GLY A 42 -12.97 11.48 -15.24
CA GLY A 42 -14.21 10.93 -15.79
C GLY A 42 -14.46 9.49 -15.38
N PRO A 43 -15.65 8.96 -15.65
CA PRO A 43 -15.93 7.54 -15.57
C PRO A 43 -14.99 6.71 -16.45
N LEU A 44 -14.57 5.55 -15.98
CA LEU A 44 -13.82 4.59 -16.78
C LEU A 44 -14.76 3.96 -17.82
N LEU A 45 -14.49 4.18 -19.09
CA LEU A 45 -15.24 3.59 -20.20
C LEU A 45 -14.73 2.19 -20.52
N SER A 46 -13.42 2.03 -20.64
CA SER A 46 -12.82 0.73 -20.87
C SER A 46 -11.37 0.67 -20.38
N LEU A 47 -10.95 -0.53 -20.04
CA LEU A 47 -9.57 -0.93 -19.80
C LEU A 47 -9.31 -2.19 -20.63
N GLY A 48 -8.31 -2.16 -21.51
CA GLY A 48 -7.91 -3.29 -22.34
C GLY A 48 -6.82 -4.13 -21.65
N ASP A 49 -6.64 -5.35 -22.13
CA ASP A 49 -5.68 -6.34 -21.61
C ASP A 49 -4.21 -5.86 -21.61
N LYS A 50 -3.87 -4.95 -22.53
CA LYS A 50 -2.58 -4.25 -22.62
C LYS A 50 -2.57 -2.92 -21.89
N TRP A 51 -3.48 -2.71 -20.93
CA TRP A 51 -3.62 -1.51 -20.10
C TRP A 51 -4.04 -0.24 -20.87
N THR A 52 -4.47 -0.34 -22.11
CA THR A 52 -5.07 0.80 -22.82
C THR A 52 -6.32 1.25 -22.07
N THR A 53 -6.30 2.48 -21.57
CA THR A 53 -7.34 3.00 -20.68
C THR A 53 -8.09 4.14 -21.36
N ARG A 54 -9.43 4.09 -21.35
CA ARG A 54 -10.30 5.14 -21.88
C ARG A 54 -11.22 5.67 -20.79
N LEU A 55 -11.18 6.99 -20.62
CA LEU A 55 -12.10 7.71 -19.72
C LEU A 55 -13.09 8.55 -20.51
N SER A 56 -14.30 8.69 -19.95
CA SER A 56 -15.28 9.66 -20.41
C SER A 56 -14.84 11.08 -20.06
N GLY A 57 -15.11 12.04 -20.96
CA GLY A 57 -14.84 13.46 -20.76
C GLY A 57 -15.58 14.28 -21.79
N LYS A 58 -15.26 15.58 -21.95
CA LYS A 58 -15.78 16.41 -23.07
C LYS A 58 -15.46 15.78 -24.43
N ALA A 59 -14.28 15.13 -24.52
CA ALA A 59 -13.94 14.13 -25.54
C ALA A 59 -13.36 12.92 -24.79
N PRO A 60 -13.59 11.67 -25.24
CA PRO A 60 -12.95 10.51 -24.65
C PRO A 60 -11.43 10.62 -24.75
N VAL A 61 -10.74 10.35 -23.63
CA VAL A 61 -9.28 10.34 -23.58
C VAL A 61 -8.81 8.92 -23.51
N GLU A 62 -7.86 8.57 -24.34
CA GLU A 62 -7.19 7.27 -24.36
C GLU A 62 -5.72 7.43 -23.98
N ALA A 63 -5.23 6.52 -23.14
CA ALA A 63 -3.83 6.47 -22.75
C ALA A 63 -3.31 5.03 -22.83
N ASN A 64 -2.05 4.90 -23.23
CA ASN A 64 -1.37 3.62 -23.35
C ASN A 64 -0.63 3.26 -22.05
N ALA A 65 -0.30 1.98 -21.89
CA ALA A 65 0.34 1.43 -20.70
C ALA A 65 1.60 2.17 -20.25
N ASP A 66 2.47 2.57 -21.19
CA ASP A 66 3.73 3.24 -20.87
C ASP A 66 3.54 4.67 -20.35
N GLU A 67 2.42 5.32 -20.71
CA GLU A 67 2.09 6.68 -20.28
C GLU A 67 1.37 6.72 -18.94
N ILE A 68 0.62 5.68 -18.59
CA ILE A 68 -0.20 5.65 -17.38
C ILE A 68 0.70 5.48 -16.15
N ILE A 69 0.50 6.33 -15.16
CA ILE A 69 1.11 6.21 -13.83
C ILE A 69 0.13 5.54 -12.90
N MET A 70 -1.09 6.10 -12.81
CA MET A 70 -2.12 5.66 -11.89
C MET A 70 -3.49 6.11 -12.35
N LEU A 71 -4.48 5.24 -12.15
CA LEU A 71 -5.89 5.55 -12.16
C LEU A 71 -6.41 5.46 -10.72
N HIS A 72 -6.95 6.52 -10.15
CA HIS A 72 -7.50 6.47 -8.79
C HIS A 72 -8.91 7.06 -8.75
N GLN A 73 -9.73 6.59 -7.81
CA GLN A 73 -11.09 7.11 -7.64
C GLN A 73 -11.02 8.55 -7.10
N GLU A 74 -11.77 9.46 -7.74
CA GLU A 74 -11.77 10.87 -7.36
C GLU A 74 -12.25 11.05 -5.91
N ARG A 75 -11.59 11.95 -5.15
CA ARG A 75 -11.95 12.34 -3.77
C ARG A 75 -11.96 11.18 -2.77
N LYS A 76 -11.32 10.06 -3.10
CA LYS A 76 -11.12 8.96 -2.14
C LYS A 76 -9.62 8.80 -1.88
N PRO A 77 -9.19 8.94 -0.61
CA PRO A 77 -7.83 8.59 -0.23
C PRO A 77 -7.62 7.09 -0.40
N LEU A 78 -6.37 6.65 -0.54
CA LEU A 78 -6.07 5.24 -0.51
C LEU A 78 -6.40 4.69 0.89
N PRO A 79 -7.06 3.54 0.97
CA PRO A 79 -7.36 2.91 2.23
C PRO A 79 -6.05 2.40 2.89
N PRO A 80 -6.00 2.28 4.22
CA PRO A 80 -4.89 1.63 4.91
C PRO A 80 -4.77 0.16 4.46
N PHE A 81 -3.61 -0.45 4.73
CA PHE A 81 -3.44 -1.88 4.51
C PHE A 81 -4.37 -2.70 5.39
N PRO A 82 -4.76 -3.93 4.96
CA PRO A 82 -5.69 -4.76 5.73
C PRO A 82 -5.14 -5.09 7.12
N THR A 83 -6.01 -5.11 8.12
CA THR A 83 -5.68 -5.54 9.50
C THR A 83 -6.23 -6.94 9.81
N THR A 84 -7.10 -7.46 8.96
CA THR A 84 -7.72 -8.79 9.07
C THR A 84 -6.78 -9.89 8.59
N THR A 85 -7.24 -11.16 8.68
CA THR A 85 -6.55 -12.32 8.08
C THR A 85 -6.24 -12.05 6.62
N GLN A 86 -4.96 -12.21 6.24
CA GLN A 86 -4.46 -11.89 4.90
C GLN A 86 -3.24 -12.72 4.53
N ILE A 87 -3.02 -12.85 3.24
CA ILE A 87 -1.80 -13.38 2.66
C ILE A 87 -0.96 -12.21 2.19
N ILE A 88 0.29 -12.15 2.63
CA ILE A 88 1.27 -11.15 2.21
C ILE A 88 2.26 -11.87 1.30
N PHE A 89 2.30 -11.44 0.06
CA PHE A 89 3.15 -12.03 -0.96
C PHE A 89 4.55 -11.41 -0.95
N ALA A 90 5.53 -12.15 -1.44
CA ALA A 90 6.92 -11.70 -1.50
C ALA A 90 7.17 -10.49 -2.45
N ASN A 91 6.21 -10.16 -3.32
CA ASN A 91 6.22 -8.95 -4.15
C ASN A 91 5.56 -7.74 -3.48
N GLY A 92 5.15 -7.86 -2.20
CA GLY A 92 4.50 -6.80 -1.44
C GLY A 92 2.99 -6.68 -1.64
N ASP A 93 2.34 -7.66 -2.27
CA ASP A 93 0.87 -7.69 -2.32
C ASP A 93 0.29 -8.12 -0.96
N HIS A 94 -0.85 -7.53 -0.60
CA HIS A 94 -1.62 -7.80 0.61
C HIS A 94 -3.04 -8.21 0.24
N VAL A 95 -3.37 -9.49 0.39
CA VAL A 95 -4.67 -10.03 -0.03
C VAL A 95 -5.45 -10.55 1.18
N PRO A 96 -6.46 -9.80 1.65
CA PRO A 96 -7.38 -10.31 2.67
C PRO A 96 -8.03 -11.61 2.18
N ALA A 97 -8.06 -12.62 3.04
CA ALA A 97 -8.56 -13.93 2.65
C ALA A 97 -9.16 -14.70 3.81
N GLY A 98 -10.14 -15.56 3.50
CA GLY A 98 -10.69 -16.60 4.38
C GLY A 98 -10.32 -17.99 3.86
N ARG A 99 -10.81 -19.02 4.54
CA ARG A 99 -10.68 -20.44 4.17
C ARG A 99 -9.30 -20.82 3.63
N LEU A 100 -8.27 -20.62 4.45
CA LEU A 100 -6.89 -20.95 4.10
C LEU A 100 -6.64 -22.44 4.25
N LYS A 101 -6.10 -23.10 3.22
CA LYS A 101 -5.71 -24.51 3.25
C LYS A 101 -4.43 -24.75 2.48
N LEU A 102 -3.45 -25.35 3.11
CA LEU A 102 -2.23 -25.81 2.49
C LEU A 102 -2.37 -27.26 2.02
N VAL A 103 -2.12 -27.51 0.73
CA VAL A 103 -2.07 -28.84 0.13
C VAL A 103 -0.76 -28.98 -0.65
N GLY A 104 0.16 -29.78 -0.12
CA GLY A 104 1.55 -29.79 -0.60
C GLY A 104 2.17 -28.39 -0.47
N GLU A 105 2.73 -27.87 -1.54
CA GLU A 105 3.33 -26.52 -1.58
C GLU A 105 2.36 -25.44 -2.11
N ARG A 106 1.07 -25.72 -2.15
CA ARG A 106 0.06 -24.81 -2.69
C ARG A 106 -0.91 -24.35 -1.61
N LEU A 107 -0.98 -23.04 -1.43
CA LEU A 107 -1.94 -22.40 -0.55
C LEU A 107 -3.23 -22.09 -1.33
N HIS A 108 -4.32 -22.73 -0.94
CA HIS A 108 -5.69 -22.48 -1.42
C HIS A 108 -6.37 -21.50 -0.48
N PHE A 109 -7.09 -20.53 -1.02
CA PHE A 109 -7.74 -19.50 -0.22
C PHE A 109 -8.92 -18.84 -0.94
N SER A 110 -9.87 -18.33 -0.15
CA SER A 110 -10.97 -17.51 -0.62
C SER A 110 -10.59 -16.05 -0.48
N PRO A 111 -10.27 -15.33 -1.56
CA PRO A 111 -9.85 -13.93 -1.47
C PRO A 111 -11.06 -13.04 -1.18
N HIS A 112 -10.90 -12.04 -0.33
CA HIS A 112 -11.90 -10.99 -0.16
C HIS A 112 -11.73 -9.92 -1.25
N VAL A 113 -11.79 -10.33 -2.50
CA VAL A 113 -11.56 -9.54 -3.70
C VAL A 113 -12.81 -9.59 -4.58
N GLY A 114 -13.72 -8.64 -4.35
CA GLY A 114 -14.96 -8.51 -5.12
C GLY A 114 -15.80 -9.80 -5.13
N GLN A 115 -16.07 -10.32 -6.33
CA GLN A 115 -16.85 -11.54 -6.58
C GLN A 115 -15.96 -12.70 -7.05
N SER A 116 -14.70 -12.72 -6.63
CA SER A 116 -13.72 -13.69 -7.08
C SER A 116 -13.97 -15.07 -6.48
N LYS A 117 -13.64 -16.11 -7.25
CA LYS A 117 -13.63 -17.51 -6.78
C LYS A 117 -12.39 -17.79 -5.94
N ASP A 118 -12.34 -18.98 -5.33
CA ASP A 118 -11.14 -19.45 -4.63
C ASP A 118 -9.91 -19.42 -5.55
N LEU A 119 -8.81 -19.00 -4.98
CA LEU A 119 -7.52 -18.87 -5.66
C LEU A 119 -6.51 -19.85 -5.06
N THR A 120 -5.43 -20.07 -5.80
CA THR A 120 -4.32 -20.91 -5.38
C THR A 120 -3.00 -20.24 -5.71
N ALA A 121 -2.08 -20.20 -4.76
CA ALA A 121 -0.72 -19.70 -4.95
C ALA A 121 0.32 -20.73 -4.46
N SER A 122 1.52 -20.71 -5.04
CA SER A 122 2.66 -21.47 -4.49
C SER A 122 3.13 -20.83 -3.20
N LEU A 123 3.54 -21.62 -2.21
CA LEU A 123 4.17 -21.08 -0.99
C LEU A 123 5.40 -20.25 -1.31
N SER A 124 6.15 -20.58 -2.35
CA SER A 124 7.37 -19.86 -2.74
C SER A 124 7.13 -18.38 -3.10
N VAL A 125 5.90 -17.97 -3.40
CA VAL A 125 5.57 -16.55 -3.66
C VAL A 125 4.95 -15.85 -2.46
N VAL A 126 4.72 -16.56 -1.35
CA VAL A 126 4.16 -16.03 -0.10
C VAL A 126 5.30 -15.65 0.86
N SER A 127 5.18 -14.54 1.56
CA SER A 127 6.12 -14.10 2.60
C SER A 127 5.58 -14.35 4.01
N VAL A 128 4.33 -13.93 4.24
CA VAL A 128 3.68 -14.04 5.55
C VAL A 128 2.21 -14.40 5.37
N ILE A 129 1.71 -15.34 6.15
CA ILE A 129 0.29 -15.60 6.36
C ILE A 129 -0.07 -14.96 7.69
N TRP A 130 -0.72 -13.80 7.66
CA TRP A 130 -1.18 -13.09 8.85
C TRP A 130 -2.57 -13.58 9.22
N LEU A 131 -2.73 -14.14 10.41
CA LEU A 131 -3.99 -14.72 10.88
C LEU A 131 -4.70 -13.81 11.88
N ALA A 132 -3.95 -13.22 12.80
CA ALA A 132 -4.45 -12.33 13.83
C ALA A 132 -3.31 -11.47 14.39
N SER A 133 -3.65 -10.41 15.11
CA SER A 133 -2.65 -9.65 15.88
C SER A 133 -2.19 -10.48 17.09
N PRO A 134 -0.90 -10.41 17.47
CA PRO A 134 -0.44 -10.94 18.75
C PRO A 134 -1.16 -10.29 19.92
N ASP A 135 -1.32 -11.01 21.01
CA ASP A 135 -1.98 -10.51 22.22
C ASP A 135 -1.08 -9.43 22.88
N GLY A 136 -1.69 -8.34 23.34
CA GLY A 136 -0.96 -7.23 23.95
C GLY A 136 -0.12 -6.38 23.01
N THR A 137 -0.30 -6.53 21.68
CA THR A 137 0.41 -5.70 20.69
C THR A 137 -0.24 -4.33 20.58
N ASP A 138 0.50 -3.27 20.90
CA ASP A 138 0.04 -1.87 20.79
C ASP A 138 -0.08 -1.43 19.33
N ASP A 139 0.75 -1.97 18.43
CA ASP A 139 0.80 -1.61 17.01
C ASP A 139 0.93 -2.83 16.09
N PRO A 140 -0.21 -3.38 15.63
CA PRO A 140 -0.23 -4.50 14.69
C PRO A 140 0.43 -4.21 13.33
N VAL A 141 0.45 -2.94 12.90
CA VAL A 141 1.06 -2.54 11.62
C VAL A 141 2.57 -2.67 11.70
N LYS A 142 3.17 -2.17 12.79
CA LYS A 142 4.60 -2.28 13.06
C LYS A 142 5.06 -3.73 13.13
N GLU A 143 4.31 -4.57 13.84
CA GLU A 143 4.63 -5.99 13.97
C GLU A 143 4.56 -6.70 12.61
N ARG A 144 3.51 -6.45 11.83
CA ARG A 144 3.39 -7.00 10.47
C ARG A 144 4.56 -6.57 9.57
N ARG A 145 4.94 -5.27 9.59
CA ARG A 145 6.07 -4.77 8.80
C ARG A 145 7.39 -5.37 9.28
N ARG A 146 7.57 -5.56 10.57
CA ARG A 146 8.74 -6.26 11.14
C ARG A 146 8.86 -7.66 10.54
N LEU A 147 7.77 -8.44 10.52
CA LEU A 147 7.77 -9.78 9.95
C LEU A 147 8.06 -9.78 8.43
N ILE A 148 7.56 -8.79 7.69
CA ILE A 148 7.85 -8.67 6.24
C ILE A 148 9.33 -8.36 6.00
N GLY A 149 9.94 -7.49 6.80
CA GLY A 149 11.32 -7.04 6.62
C GLY A 149 12.40 -8.00 7.13
N GLN A 150 12.04 -9.03 7.91
CA GLN A 150 12.99 -9.99 8.45
C GLN A 150 13.43 -11.04 7.41
N THR A 151 14.74 -11.33 7.37
CA THR A 151 15.27 -12.50 6.68
C THR A 151 15.15 -13.72 7.57
N ARG A 152 14.78 -14.86 6.99
CA ARG A 152 14.56 -16.14 7.68
C ARG A 152 15.08 -17.30 6.85
N THR A 153 15.78 -18.22 7.50
CA THR A 153 16.29 -19.46 6.90
C THR A 153 15.35 -20.65 7.10
N ARG A 154 14.32 -20.48 7.96
CA ARG A 154 13.25 -21.45 8.23
C ARG A 154 11.90 -20.76 8.26
N ASP A 155 10.83 -21.53 8.19
CA ASP A 155 9.50 -21.02 8.47
C ASP A 155 9.33 -20.81 9.96
N VAL A 156 8.62 -19.74 10.35
CA VAL A 156 8.37 -19.40 11.77
C VAL A 156 6.88 -19.24 11.99
N VAL A 157 6.34 -20.06 12.90
CA VAL A 157 4.99 -19.90 13.42
C VAL A 157 5.03 -19.01 14.65
N HIS A 158 4.45 -17.81 14.56
CA HIS A 158 4.33 -16.86 15.66
C HIS A 158 3.00 -17.12 16.38
N LEU A 159 3.07 -17.41 17.67
CA LEU A 159 1.91 -17.59 18.51
C LEU A 159 1.40 -16.23 19.02
N ARG A 160 0.14 -16.16 19.38
CA ARG A 160 -0.48 -14.93 19.88
C ARG A 160 0.11 -14.47 21.22
N ASN A 161 0.61 -15.39 22.04
CA ASN A 161 1.28 -15.11 23.32
C ASN A 161 2.73 -14.62 23.18
N GLY A 162 3.25 -14.50 21.95
CA GLY A 162 4.60 -14.06 21.65
C GLY A 162 5.62 -15.19 21.44
N ASP A 163 5.28 -16.45 21.75
CA ASP A 163 6.17 -17.58 21.50
C ASP A 163 6.33 -17.84 20.00
N THR A 164 7.40 -18.54 19.63
CA THR A 164 7.67 -18.92 18.23
C THR A 164 8.05 -20.38 18.10
N LEU A 165 7.70 -20.99 16.97
CA LEU A 165 8.18 -22.31 16.56
C LEU A 165 8.87 -22.17 15.20
N GLU A 166 10.13 -22.64 15.11
CA GLU A 166 10.92 -22.60 13.89
C GLU A 166 11.05 -23.98 13.26
N GLY A 167 10.80 -24.10 11.96
CA GLY A 167 10.85 -25.40 11.29
C GLY A 167 10.44 -25.32 9.83
N VAL A 168 9.72 -26.32 9.36
CA VAL A 168 9.14 -26.42 8.00
C VAL A 168 7.61 -26.49 8.13
N LEU A 169 6.90 -25.56 7.52
CA LEU A 169 5.44 -25.59 7.48
C LEU A 169 4.95 -26.77 6.64
N THR A 170 4.24 -27.70 7.25
CA THR A 170 3.76 -28.92 6.58
C THR A 170 2.24 -28.96 6.39
N GLY A 171 1.49 -28.06 7.07
CA GLY A 171 0.04 -27.99 6.91
C GLY A 171 -0.57 -26.75 7.53
N LEU A 172 -1.65 -26.29 6.91
CA LEU A 172 -2.51 -25.22 7.39
C LEU A 172 -3.94 -25.54 6.94
N ASP A 173 -4.88 -25.46 7.86
CA ASP A 173 -6.30 -25.57 7.57
C ASP A 173 -7.12 -24.61 8.48
N GLU A 174 -8.43 -24.78 8.55
CA GLU A 174 -9.30 -23.88 9.33
C GLU A 174 -9.08 -24.00 10.84
N THR A 175 -8.56 -25.11 11.32
CA THR A 175 -8.44 -25.44 12.75
C THR A 175 -7.01 -25.59 13.23
N THR A 176 -6.08 -25.97 12.35
CA THR A 176 -4.71 -26.32 12.73
C THR A 176 -3.65 -25.71 11.83
N VAL A 177 -2.47 -25.47 12.43
CA VAL A 177 -1.20 -25.21 11.76
C VAL A 177 -0.25 -26.33 12.14
N ARG A 178 0.38 -26.99 11.16
CA ARG A 178 1.35 -28.07 11.37
C ARG A 178 2.72 -27.62 10.90
N ILE A 179 3.70 -27.78 11.76
CA ILE A 179 5.11 -27.44 11.51
C ILE A 179 5.98 -28.61 11.95
N GLU A 180 7.00 -28.92 11.18
CA GLU A 180 8.02 -29.90 11.55
C GLU A 180 9.21 -29.16 12.21
N VAL A 181 9.45 -29.41 13.48
CA VAL A 181 10.54 -28.87 14.30
C VAL A 181 11.48 -30.02 14.65
N ASP A 182 12.76 -29.94 14.24
CA ASP A 182 13.76 -30.99 14.51
C ASP A 182 13.27 -32.42 14.17
N LYS A 183 12.65 -32.56 13.00
CA LYS A 183 12.06 -33.81 12.47
C LYS A 183 10.86 -34.32 13.27
N LYS A 184 10.29 -33.54 14.17
CA LYS A 184 9.06 -33.87 14.92
C LYS A 184 7.91 -33.00 14.43
N ALA A 185 6.80 -33.63 14.10
CA ALA A 185 5.60 -32.93 13.72
C ALA A 185 4.93 -32.29 14.96
N VAL A 186 4.75 -30.99 14.92
CA VAL A 186 4.05 -30.20 15.94
C VAL A 186 2.76 -29.66 15.32
N THR A 187 1.65 -29.89 16.00
CA THR A 187 0.34 -29.36 15.60
C THR A 187 -0.13 -28.31 16.59
N VAL A 188 -0.44 -27.13 16.09
CA VAL A 188 -0.92 -26.00 16.90
C VAL A 188 -2.35 -25.66 16.48
N ASN A 189 -3.21 -25.36 17.46
CA ASN A 189 -4.53 -24.82 17.18
C ASN A 189 -4.39 -23.46 16.49
N ARG A 190 -4.99 -23.29 15.31
CA ARG A 190 -4.91 -22.07 14.52
C ARG A 190 -5.34 -20.81 15.29
N ALA A 191 -6.30 -20.91 16.19
CA ALA A 191 -6.76 -19.79 17.01
C ALA A 191 -5.67 -19.21 17.93
N LYS A 192 -4.60 -19.99 18.22
CA LYS A 192 -3.42 -19.54 18.99
C LYS A 192 -2.32 -18.96 18.13
N VAL A 193 -2.45 -19.00 16.80
CA VAL A 193 -1.41 -18.52 15.87
C VAL A 193 -1.74 -17.10 15.43
N ALA A 194 -0.75 -16.21 15.56
CA ALA A 194 -0.82 -14.83 15.04
C ALA A 194 -0.40 -14.77 13.57
N ALA A 195 0.72 -15.38 13.21
CA ALA A 195 1.22 -15.37 11.85
C ALA A 195 2.08 -16.62 11.56
N VAL A 196 2.20 -16.95 10.27
CA VAL A 196 3.20 -17.88 9.75
C VAL A 196 4.09 -17.08 8.79
N ALA A 197 5.34 -16.91 9.15
CA ALA A 197 6.35 -16.19 8.36
C ALA A 197 7.25 -17.20 7.65
N LEU A 198 7.23 -17.21 6.31
CA LEU A 198 7.90 -18.24 5.53
C LEU A 198 9.39 -17.95 5.32
N ASN A 199 10.15 -18.98 5.04
CA ASN A 199 11.58 -18.91 4.73
C ASN A 199 11.83 -17.98 3.54
N THR A 200 12.60 -16.90 3.75
CA THR A 200 12.86 -15.89 2.73
C THR A 200 13.90 -16.32 1.70
N GLU A 201 14.75 -17.31 1.99
CA GLU A 201 15.73 -17.85 1.04
C GLU A 201 15.03 -18.66 -0.06
N LEU A 202 13.88 -19.26 0.25
CA LEU A 202 13.06 -20.00 -0.70
C LEU A 202 12.06 -19.10 -1.45
N ALA A 203 11.96 -17.84 -1.06
CA ALA A 203 11.03 -16.90 -1.68
C ALA A 203 11.37 -16.64 -3.14
N ARG A 204 10.36 -16.65 -4.00
CA ARG A 204 10.44 -16.33 -5.44
C ARG A 204 9.48 -15.19 -5.76
N PRO A 205 9.85 -13.93 -5.48
CA PRO A 205 9.01 -12.78 -5.79
C PRO A 205 8.63 -12.76 -7.26
N LEU A 206 7.35 -12.57 -7.53
CA LEU A 206 6.84 -12.48 -8.89
C LEU A 206 7.32 -11.17 -9.52
N ARG A 207 8.09 -11.26 -10.60
CA ARG A 207 8.68 -10.12 -11.32
C ARG A 207 8.25 -10.17 -12.78
N PRO A 208 7.22 -9.43 -13.19
CA PRO A 208 6.79 -9.37 -14.60
C PRO A 208 7.89 -8.79 -15.48
N LYS A 209 7.96 -9.25 -16.73
CA LYS A 209 8.91 -8.74 -17.75
C LYS A 209 8.37 -7.55 -18.54
N GLY A 210 7.17 -7.07 -18.24
CA GLY A 210 6.51 -5.97 -18.94
C GLY A 210 5.53 -5.25 -18.03
N PRO A 211 4.81 -4.25 -18.53
CA PRO A 211 3.85 -3.48 -17.74
C PRO A 211 2.86 -4.37 -16.99
N TYR A 212 2.65 -4.07 -15.73
CA TYR A 212 1.68 -4.75 -14.88
C TYR A 212 0.96 -3.74 -13.99
N GLY A 213 -0.24 -4.09 -13.53
CA GLY A 213 -1.02 -3.23 -12.67
C GLY A 213 -1.01 -3.69 -11.22
N ARG A 214 -1.03 -2.76 -10.26
CA ARG A 214 -1.37 -3.06 -8.86
C ARG A 214 -2.75 -2.47 -8.55
N LEU A 215 -3.70 -3.34 -8.33
CA LEU A 215 -5.05 -3.00 -7.91
C LEU A 215 -5.05 -2.70 -6.40
N VAL A 216 -5.60 -1.54 -6.03
CA VAL A 216 -5.89 -1.17 -4.65
C VAL A 216 -7.40 -1.14 -4.49
N MET A 217 -7.92 -1.87 -3.49
CA MET A 217 -9.35 -1.96 -3.23
C MET A 217 -9.74 -1.24 -1.95
N ALA A 218 -11.00 -0.87 -1.85
CA ALA A 218 -11.57 -0.16 -0.70
C ALA A 218 -11.41 -0.89 0.65
N ASN A 219 -11.23 -2.22 0.65
CA ASN A 219 -10.96 -3.01 1.85
C ASN A 219 -9.46 -3.10 2.20
N GLY A 220 -8.62 -2.31 1.56
CA GLY A 220 -7.18 -2.30 1.77
C GLY A 220 -6.39 -3.34 1.00
N CYS A 221 -7.02 -4.22 0.20
CA CYS A 221 -6.32 -5.18 -0.64
C CYS A 221 -5.38 -4.48 -1.63
N ARG A 222 -4.15 -5.00 -1.78
CA ARG A 222 -3.19 -4.68 -2.83
C ARG A 222 -2.87 -5.96 -3.57
N LEU A 223 -3.17 -5.98 -4.87
CA LEU A 223 -3.04 -7.18 -5.69
C LEU A 223 -2.43 -6.82 -7.05
N SER A 224 -1.27 -7.37 -7.34
CA SER A 224 -0.60 -7.18 -8.63
C SER A 224 -1.19 -8.10 -9.68
N LEU A 225 -1.57 -7.52 -10.81
CA LEU A 225 -2.23 -8.15 -11.95
C LEU A 225 -1.31 -8.17 -13.17
N ALA A 226 -1.19 -9.31 -13.84
CA ALA A 226 -0.51 -9.42 -15.13
C ALA A 226 -1.29 -8.74 -16.25
N SER A 227 -2.62 -8.78 -16.18
CA SER A 227 -3.54 -8.08 -17.08
C SER A 227 -4.86 -7.80 -16.39
N ALA A 228 -5.60 -6.81 -16.91
CA ALA A 228 -6.97 -6.56 -16.49
C ALA A 228 -7.80 -6.01 -17.64
N VAL A 229 -9.09 -6.31 -17.64
CA VAL A 229 -10.05 -5.85 -18.63
C VAL A 229 -11.29 -5.28 -17.94
N CYS A 230 -11.80 -4.19 -18.48
CA CYS A 230 -13.10 -3.64 -18.13
C CYS A 230 -13.75 -3.13 -19.43
N SER A 231 -14.77 -3.82 -19.93
CA SER A 231 -15.44 -3.48 -21.17
C SER A 231 -16.79 -2.80 -20.96
N ASP A 232 -17.39 -2.96 -19.78
CA ASP A 232 -18.74 -2.51 -19.43
C ASP A 232 -18.76 -1.24 -18.55
N GLY A 233 -17.58 -0.71 -18.18
CA GLY A 233 -17.48 0.40 -17.24
C GLY A 233 -17.98 0.09 -15.82
N LYS A 234 -18.17 -1.20 -15.48
CA LYS A 234 -18.76 -1.63 -14.18
C LYS A 234 -17.89 -2.63 -13.44
N THR A 235 -17.30 -3.60 -14.16
CA THR A 235 -16.56 -4.71 -13.57
C THR A 235 -15.17 -4.82 -14.19
N LEU A 236 -14.16 -4.83 -13.34
CA LEU A 236 -12.78 -5.15 -13.70
C LEU A 236 -12.57 -6.66 -13.51
N THR A 237 -12.17 -7.35 -14.58
CA THR A 237 -11.69 -8.73 -14.53
C THR A 237 -10.18 -8.71 -14.70
N GLY A 238 -9.45 -9.34 -13.78
CA GLY A 238 -7.99 -9.31 -13.76
C GLY A 238 -7.37 -10.67 -13.51
N VAL A 239 -6.13 -10.85 -13.97
CA VAL A 239 -5.32 -12.05 -13.76
C VAL A 239 -4.19 -11.70 -12.78
N PRO A 240 -4.24 -12.20 -11.53
CA PRO A 240 -3.13 -12.03 -10.57
C PRO A 240 -1.81 -12.56 -11.11
N LEU A 241 -0.67 -12.00 -10.66
CA LEU A 241 0.65 -12.46 -11.10
C LEU A 241 0.92 -13.93 -10.75
N PHE A 242 0.27 -14.46 -9.71
CA PHE A 242 0.35 -15.87 -9.32
C PHE A 242 -0.68 -16.77 -10.04
N GLY A 243 -1.48 -16.20 -10.96
CA GLY A 243 -2.51 -16.91 -11.73
C GLY A 243 -3.90 -16.86 -11.12
N GLY A 244 -4.85 -17.47 -11.82
CA GLY A 244 -6.28 -17.40 -11.48
C GLY A 244 -6.96 -16.18 -12.08
N GLU A 245 -8.19 -15.89 -11.67
CA GLU A 245 -8.99 -14.75 -12.13
C GLU A 245 -9.67 -14.08 -10.95
N VAL A 246 -9.67 -12.75 -10.94
CA VAL A 246 -10.43 -11.94 -9.99
C VAL A 246 -11.43 -11.06 -10.72
N ARG A 247 -12.60 -10.84 -10.09
CA ARG A 247 -13.68 -9.97 -10.61
C ARG A 247 -14.07 -8.93 -9.58
N VAL A 248 -13.89 -7.66 -9.91
CA VAL A 248 -14.02 -6.56 -8.98
C VAL A 248 -14.97 -5.50 -9.54
N PRO A 249 -16.11 -5.24 -8.90
CA PRO A 249 -16.92 -4.08 -9.23
C PRO A 249 -16.13 -2.78 -9.10
N LEU A 250 -16.16 -1.90 -10.09
CA LEU A 250 -15.36 -0.66 -10.12
C LEU A 250 -15.58 0.24 -8.90
N ARG A 251 -16.77 0.22 -8.28
CA ARG A 251 -17.03 0.97 -7.04
C ARG A 251 -16.13 0.56 -5.87
N HIS A 252 -15.54 -0.65 -5.89
CA HIS A 252 -14.62 -1.17 -4.88
C HIS A 252 -13.14 -0.94 -5.25
N VAL A 253 -12.86 -0.44 -6.45
CA VAL A 253 -11.51 -0.09 -6.89
C VAL A 253 -11.17 1.30 -6.36
N ALA A 254 -10.19 1.41 -5.47
CA ALA A 254 -9.68 2.70 -4.99
C ALA A 254 -8.66 3.27 -5.97
N ALA A 255 -7.72 2.42 -6.43
CA ALA A 255 -6.72 2.79 -7.43
C ALA A 255 -6.22 1.59 -8.24
N LEU A 256 -5.62 1.89 -9.38
CA LEU A 256 -4.85 0.98 -10.21
C LEU A 256 -3.55 1.69 -10.60
N TYR A 257 -2.42 1.25 -10.04
CA TYR A 257 -1.09 1.72 -10.42
C TYR A 257 -0.59 0.94 -11.64
N LEU A 258 0.13 1.60 -12.53
CA LEU A 258 0.86 0.92 -13.62
C LEU A 258 2.36 1.01 -13.35
N PHE A 259 3.02 -0.14 -13.39
CA PHE A 259 4.45 -0.28 -13.21
C PHE A 259 5.15 -0.65 -14.53
N GLN A 260 6.45 -0.39 -14.60
CA GLN A 260 7.32 -0.61 -15.76
C GLN A 260 6.95 0.22 -17.02
N GLY A 261 6.22 1.34 -16.82
CA GLY A 261 6.02 2.38 -17.81
C GLY A 261 7.11 3.46 -17.75
N ARG A 262 6.72 4.71 -18.05
CA ARG A 262 7.64 5.87 -17.99
C ARG A 262 7.92 6.37 -16.57
N ALA A 263 7.08 6.02 -15.60
CA ALA A 263 7.31 6.36 -14.19
C ALA A 263 8.14 5.29 -13.51
N VAL A 264 9.16 5.71 -12.77
CA VAL A 264 10.03 4.84 -11.95
C VAL A 264 10.05 5.41 -10.54
N TYR A 265 9.56 4.65 -9.56
CA TYR A 265 9.55 5.11 -8.17
C TYR A 265 10.95 5.05 -7.54
N LEU A 266 11.31 6.06 -6.76
CA LEU A 266 12.62 6.09 -6.08
C LEU A 266 12.77 4.97 -5.06
N SER A 267 11.69 4.50 -4.46
CA SER A 267 11.68 3.36 -3.55
C SER A 267 12.04 2.02 -4.22
N ASP A 268 11.91 1.93 -5.55
CA ASP A 268 12.31 0.76 -6.34
C ASP A 268 13.77 0.85 -6.83
N LEU A 269 14.44 1.99 -6.59
CA LEU A 269 15.81 2.23 -6.99
C LEU A 269 16.75 2.20 -5.77
N LYS A 270 17.97 1.72 -6.00
CA LYS A 270 19.03 1.83 -4.98
C LYS A 270 19.69 3.21 -5.11
N PRO A 271 19.70 4.04 -4.06
CA PRO A 271 20.47 5.29 -4.07
C PRO A 271 21.96 4.97 -4.24
N ARG A 272 22.66 5.81 -5.02
CA ARG A 272 24.12 5.74 -5.14
C ARG A 272 24.79 5.99 -3.81
N LYS A 273 24.28 6.96 -3.04
CA LYS A 273 24.83 7.37 -1.74
C LYS A 273 23.71 7.68 -0.77
N ILE A 274 23.87 7.21 0.46
CA ILE A 274 23.03 7.57 1.61
C ILE A 274 23.97 8.19 2.65
N GLU A 275 23.74 9.45 2.98
CA GLU A 275 24.46 10.15 4.05
C GLU A 275 23.46 10.45 5.16
N ARG A 276 23.82 10.07 6.37
CA ARG A 276 23.02 10.30 7.59
C ARG A 276 23.94 10.92 8.63
N VAL A 277 23.46 11.97 9.28
CA VAL A 277 24.14 12.58 10.42
C VAL A 277 23.37 12.19 11.66
N SER A 278 24.02 11.40 12.49
CA SER A 278 23.46 11.03 13.80
C SER A 278 23.34 12.27 14.68
N PHE A 279 22.23 12.39 15.36
CA PHE A 279 22.05 13.34 16.46
C PHE A 279 22.08 12.56 17.76
N LEU A 280 23.09 12.80 18.63
CA LEU A 280 23.28 12.06 19.88
C LEU A 280 23.28 10.52 19.68
N ASP A 281 24.05 10.04 18.69
CA ASP A 281 24.20 8.61 18.33
C ASP A 281 22.95 7.91 17.75
N ASP A 282 21.82 8.61 17.55
CA ASP A 282 20.63 8.10 16.90
C ASP A 282 20.75 8.18 15.38
N SER A 283 20.82 7.05 14.69
CA SER A 283 20.86 6.95 13.23
C SER A 283 19.57 6.29 12.69
N TRP A 284 18.75 7.08 12.04
CA TRP A 284 17.46 6.60 11.49
C TRP A 284 17.64 5.96 10.10
N PRO A 285 17.03 4.80 9.84
CA PRO A 285 17.08 4.20 8.52
C PRO A 285 16.24 5.00 7.52
N VAL A 286 16.58 4.87 6.24
CA VAL A 286 15.69 5.22 5.14
C VAL A 286 14.80 4.03 4.85
N VAL A 287 13.50 4.23 4.86
CA VAL A 287 12.52 3.16 4.68
C VAL A 287 11.84 3.29 3.32
N ALA A 288 12.01 2.28 2.47
CA ALA A 288 11.28 2.21 1.20
C ALA A 288 9.84 1.77 1.45
N ASP A 289 8.88 2.49 0.84
CA ASP A 289 7.45 2.24 0.93
C ASP A 289 6.91 2.18 2.37
N GLY A 290 7.51 2.93 3.26
CA GLY A 290 7.13 3.05 4.67
C GLY A 290 7.67 4.31 5.31
N SER A 291 7.08 4.72 6.44
CA SER A 291 7.49 5.87 7.23
C SER A 291 8.84 5.65 7.93
N ALA A 292 9.41 6.69 8.54
CA ALA A 292 10.67 6.60 9.27
C ALA A 292 10.61 5.58 10.43
N LEU A 293 9.46 5.40 11.08
CA LEU A 293 9.24 4.37 12.10
C LEU A 293 8.93 2.98 11.52
N GLY A 294 8.87 2.84 10.20
CA GLY A 294 8.52 1.59 9.53
C GLY A 294 7.02 1.30 9.55
N LEU A 295 6.18 2.32 9.69
CA LEU A 295 4.72 2.26 9.52
C LEU A 295 4.34 2.55 8.07
N ASP A 296 3.03 2.61 7.79
CA ASP A 296 2.55 3.01 6.48
C ASP A 296 2.82 4.51 6.25
N LEU A 297 3.27 4.89 5.05
CA LEU A 297 3.44 6.30 4.68
C LEU A 297 2.08 7.01 4.74
N ARG A 298 1.97 8.07 5.55
CA ARG A 298 0.72 8.80 5.74
C ARG A 298 0.93 10.30 5.81
N LEU A 299 0.26 11.00 4.90
CA LEU A 299 0.25 12.46 4.85
C LEU A 299 -1.20 12.96 4.89
N GLU A 300 -1.56 13.78 5.89
CA GLU A 300 -2.91 14.33 6.09
C GLU A 300 -4.02 13.26 6.01
N GLY A 301 -3.83 12.14 6.69
CA GLY A 301 -4.79 11.03 6.74
C GLY A 301 -4.80 10.15 5.48
N SER A 302 -4.07 10.52 4.44
CA SER A 302 -3.97 9.74 3.20
C SER A 302 -2.80 8.76 3.26
N THR A 303 -3.06 7.49 2.95
CA THR A 303 -2.02 6.45 2.82
C THR A 303 -1.38 6.52 1.44
N HIS A 304 -0.08 6.28 1.37
CA HIS A 304 0.68 6.17 0.11
C HIS A 304 1.38 4.82 0.04
N ASP A 305 1.24 4.13 -1.09
CA ASP A 305 1.81 2.79 -1.29
C ASP A 305 3.27 2.83 -1.73
N LYS A 306 3.72 3.98 -2.27
CA LYS A 306 5.06 4.18 -2.81
C LYS A 306 5.68 5.45 -2.22
N GLY A 307 6.97 5.39 -1.91
CA GLY A 307 7.70 6.53 -1.41
C GLY A 307 8.86 6.16 -0.50
N LEU A 308 9.39 7.16 0.20
CA LEU A 308 10.55 7.01 1.09
C LEU A 308 10.22 7.71 2.41
N GLY A 309 10.25 6.96 3.51
CA GLY A 309 10.29 7.52 4.85
C GLY A 309 11.72 7.85 5.25
N THR A 310 11.95 9.07 5.69
CA THR A 310 13.26 9.59 6.06
C THR A 310 13.18 10.36 7.37
N HIS A 311 14.31 10.51 8.02
CA HIS A 311 14.45 11.34 9.22
C HIS A 311 15.56 12.36 9.02
N SER A 312 15.48 13.49 9.70
CA SER A 312 16.56 14.50 9.71
C SER A 312 17.76 14.03 10.57
N GLU A 313 19.01 14.16 10.11
CA GLU A 313 19.51 14.67 8.85
C GLU A 313 19.81 13.49 7.90
N CYS A 314 19.31 13.58 6.68
CA CYS A 314 19.49 12.53 5.68
C CYS A 314 19.68 13.15 4.28
N ARG A 315 20.59 12.55 3.48
CA ARG A 315 20.77 12.86 2.06
C ARG A 315 20.74 11.58 1.24
N LEU A 316 19.93 11.56 0.20
CA LEU A 316 19.79 10.45 -0.73
C LEU A 316 20.18 10.91 -2.14
N THR A 317 21.26 10.39 -2.68
CA THR A 317 21.71 10.72 -4.02
C THR A 317 21.44 9.57 -4.99
N TYR A 318 20.79 9.86 -6.11
CA TYR A 318 20.49 8.94 -7.18
C TYR A 318 21.19 9.35 -8.46
N ASP A 319 21.77 8.39 -9.18
CA ASP A 319 22.29 8.59 -10.53
C ASP A 319 21.14 8.49 -11.53
N LEU A 320 21.02 9.50 -12.41
CA LEU A 320 19.93 9.60 -13.38
C LEU A 320 20.33 9.12 -14.78
N GLY A 321 21.62 9.13 -15.09
CA GLY A 321 22.12 8.76 -16.41
C GLY A 321 21.57 9.61 -17.56
N GLY A 322 20.97 10.77 -17.27
CA GLY A 322 20.36 11.65 -18.27
C GLY A 322 19.04 11.16 -18.86
N GLY A 323 18.52 10.01 -18.37
CA GLY A 323 17.35 9.34 -18.96
C GLY A 323 15.98 9.82 -18.47
N TYR A 324 15.96 10.82 -17.56
CA TYR A 324 14.71 11.29 -16.96
C TYR A 324 14.48 12.77 -17.27
N ARG A 325 13.21 13.12 -17.43
CA ARG A 325 12.77 14.49 -17.72
C ARG A 325 12.33 15.24 -16.49
N ARG A 326 11.78 14.52 -15.49
CA ARG A 326 11.12 15.15 -14.33
C ARG A 326 11.16 14.27 -13.10
N PHE A 327 11.28 14.89 -11.94
CA PHE A 327 11.00 14.32 -10.64
C PHE A 327 9.67 14.85 -10.11
N GLU A 328 8.87 13.99 -9.51
CA GLU A 328 7.62 14.32 -8.84
C GLU A 328 7.55 13.63 -7.49
N ALA A 329 7.01 14.31 -6.47
CA ALA A 329 6.70 13.76 -5.15
C ALA A 329 5.66 14.61 -4.41
N GLN A 330 5.04 14.02 -3.40
CA GLN A 330 4.41 14.75 -2.29
C GLN A 330 5.37 14.65 -1.10
N VAL A 331 5.82 15.80 -0.58
CA VAL A 331 6.71 15.80 0.58
C VAL A 331 6.03 16.42 1.78
N GLY A 332 6.00 15.70 2.91
CA GLY A 332 5.30 16.13 4.11
C GLY A 332 5.92 15.56 5.38
N ILE A 333 5.49 16.08 6.52
CA ILE A 333 5.74 15.47 7.82
C ILE A 333 4.73 14.34 8.01
N ASP A 334 5.22 13.15 8.32
CA ASP A 334 4.36 11.97 8.48
C ASP A 334 3.38 12.14 9.67
N ASP A 335 2.17 11.60 9.50
CA ASP A 335 1.09 11.63 10.50
C ASP A 335 1.50 10.93 11.81
N GLU A 336 2.50 10.03 11.80
CA GLU A 336 3.04 9.37 13.00
C GLU A 336 3.59 10.37 14.03
N THR A 337 3.97 11.58 13.60
CA THR A 337 4.43 12.67 14.48
C THR A 337 3.29 13.35 15.23
N GLN A 338 2.04 12.98 14.98
CA GLN A 338 0.84 13.57 15.59
C GLN A 338 0.79 15.10 15.45
N GLY A 339 1.18 15.62 14.29
CA GLY A 339 1.15 17.06 14.01
C GLY A 339 2.25 17.91 14.65
N ARG A 340 3.30 17.30 15.21
CA ARG A 340 4.35 18.01 15.98
C ARG A 340 5.69 18.14 15.26
N GLY A 341 5.86 17.59 14.07
CA GLY A 341 7.12 17.54 13.36
C GLY A 341 7.47 18.80 12.58
N SER A 342 8.77 18.98 12.33
CA SER A 342 9.30 19.95 11.36
C SER A 342 10.67 19.51 10.84
N ALA A 343 10.97 19.85 9.57
CA ALA A 343 12.26 19.58 8.92
C ALA A 343 12.54 20.61 7.83
N ARG A 344 13.81 20.75 7.44
CA ARG A 344 14.18 21.46 6.21
C ARG A 344 14.27 20.46 5.08
N VAL A 345 13.60 20.71 3.98
CA VAL A 345 13.66 19.84 2.80
C VAL A 345 14.25 20.58 1.62
N GLN A 346 15.09 19.88 0.83
CA GLN A 346 15.66 20.41 -0.41
C GLN A 346 15.72 19.30 -1.45
N VAL A 347 15.63 19.70 -2.70
CA VAL A 347 15.94 18.86 -3.86
C VAL A 347 17.10 19.50 -4.60
N LEU A 348 18.17 18.74 -4.83
CA LEU A 348 19.33 19.21 -5.60
C LEU A 348 19.38 18.46 -6.93
N VAL A 349 19.61 19.20 -8.02
CA VAL A 349 19.88 18.64 -9.35
C VAL A 349 21.31 19.00 -9.73
N ASP A 350 22.14 17.99 -9.95
CA ASP A 350 23.58 18.16 -10.19
C ASP A 350 24.24 19.09 -9.15
N GLY A 351 23.87 18.91 -7.88
CA GLY A 351 24.37 19.70 -6.75
C GLY A 351 23.72 21.06 -6.57
N LYS A 352 22.86 21.53 -7.49
CA LYS A 352 22.21 22.84 -7.42
C LYS A 352 20.84 22.73 -6.78
N PRO A 353 20.53 23.53 -5.73
CA PRO A 353 19.22 23.51 -5.09
C PRO A 353 18.13 24.00 -6.05
N GLN A 354 16.98 23.36 -5.98
CA GLN A 354 15.78 23.71 -6.75
C GLN A 354 14.81 24.48 -5.86
N ASP A 355 14.12 25.44 -6.44
CA ASP A 355 13.04 26.14 -5.74
C ASP A 355 11.83 25.22 -5.61
N LEU A 356 11.43 24.96 -4.37
CA LEU A 356 10.26 24.14 -4.03
C LEU A 356 9.05 24.99 -3.66
N GLY A 357 9.15 26.33 -3.72
CA GLY A 357 8.12 27.25 -3.23
C GLY A 357 7.94 27.19 -1.72
N LEU A 358 8.99 26.80 -0.99
CA LEU A 358 8.99 26.68 0.47
C LEU A 358 9.97 27.70 1.08
N ASP A 359 9.45 28.81 1.53
CA ASP A 359 10.27 29.89 2.15
C ASP A 359 10.81 29.52 3.53
N LYS A 360 10.23 28.52 4.19
CA LYS A 360 10.52 28.14 5.57
C LYS A 360 10.61 26.62 5.71
N GLU A 361 10.75 26.18 6.95
CA GLU A 361 10.72 24.76 7.29
C GLU A 361 9.37 24.11 6.94
N LEU A 362 9.42 22.88 6.44
CA LEU A 362 8.26 22.02 6.33
C LEU A 362 7.78 21.69 7.75
N THR A 363 6.51 21.85 8.00
CA THR A 363 5.88 21.50 9.29
C THR A 363 4.64 20.67 9.03
N ALA A 364 4.22 19.88 10.02
CA ALA A 364 2.98 19.11 9.93
C ALA A 364 1.73 20.00 9.70
N LYS A 365 1.80 21.30 9.98
CA LYS A 365 0.71 22.26 9.77
C LYS A 365 0.63 22.81 8.35
N ASN A 366 1.72 22.74 7.58
CA ASN A 366 1.74 23.26 6.20
C ASN A 366 1.06 22.32 5.20
N GLY A 367 0.78 21.09 5.64
CA GLY A 367 0.36 20.01 4.75
C GLY A 367 1.48 19.55 3.81
N PRO A 368 1.21 18.53 2.99
CA PRO A 368 2.18 18.04 2.03
C PRO A 368 2.40 19.02 0.88
N LEU A 369 3.66 19.21 0.51
CA LEU A 369 4.09 20.02 -0.61
C LEU A 369 4.17 19.14 -1.88
N SER A 370 3.51 19.57 -2.95
CA SER A 370 3.66 18.93 -4.27
C SER A 370 4.97 19.42 -4.92
N VAL A 371 5.93 18.53 -5.07
CA VAL A 371 7.23 18.78 -5.68
C VAL A 371 7.22 18.36 -7.14
N ARG A 372 7.68 19.25 -8.03
CA ARG A 372 7.86 18.97 -9.44
C ARG A 372 9.12 19.66 -9.93
N VAL A 373 10.15 18.88 -10.28
CA VAL A 373 11.47 19.37 -10.67
C VAL A 373 11.84 18.88 -12.06
N ASN A 374 12.34 19.79 -12.92
CA ASN A 374 12.87 19.44 -14.24
C ASN A 374 14.22 18.73 -14.10
N LEU A 375 14.37 17.59 -14.78
CA LEU A 375 15.59 16.77 -14.79
C LEU A 375 16.19 16.58 -16.19
N ALA A 376 15.72 17.33 -17.19
CA ALA A 376 16.20 17.15 -18.56
C ALA A 376 17.73 17.34 -18.63
N GLY A 377 18.46 16.29 -19.03
CA GLY A 377 19.92 16.29 -19.11
C GLY A 377 20.66 16.17 -17.78
N ALA A 378 19.94 16.09 -16.64
CA ALA A 378 20.54 15.97 -15.32
C ALA A 378 21.19 14.59 -15.10
N LYS A 379 22.32 14.59 -14.39
CA LYS A 379 23.08 13.38 -14.06
C LYS A 379 22.73 12.84 -12.68
N GLN A 380 22.41 13.74 -11.74
CA GLN A 380 22.15 13.36 -10.35
C GLN A 380 20.94 14.10 -9.76
N LEU A 381 20.19 13.39 -8.93
CA LEU A 381 19.15 13.92 -8.04
C LEU A 381 19.55 13.65 -6.60
N THR A 382 19.50 14.67 -5.74
CA THR A 382 19.71 14.50 -4.31
C THR A 382 18.50 15.02 -3.53
N LEU A 383 17.89 14.18 -2.71
CA LEU A 383 16.87 14.56 -1.74
C LEU A 383 17.58 14.85 -0.41
N VAL A 384 17.25 15.96 0.22
CA VAL A 384 17.86 16.39 1.50
C VAL A 384 16.77 16.66 2.52
N VAL A 385 16.93 16.06 3.69
CA VAL A 385 16.14 16.35 4.88
C VAL A 385 17.09 16.81 5.96
N GLY A 386 17.07 18.08 6.29
CA GLY A 386 17.94 18.70 7.28
C GLY A 386 17.23 19.01 8.59
N PHE A 387 18.00 19.34 9.62
CA PHE A 387 17.47 19.75 10.92
C PHE A 387 16.60 21.00 10.81
N SER A 388 15.52 21.02 11.56
CA SER A 388 14.70 22.18 11.80
C SER A 388 15.32 23.10 12.87
N LYS A 389 14.69 24.24 13.17
CA LYS A 389 15.03 25.04 14.34
C LYS A 389 14.90 24.30 15.68
N ARG A 390 14.15 23.20 15.69
CA ARG A 390 13.96 22.32 16.84
C ARG A 390 14.89 21.09 16.83
N GLY A 391 15.96 21.12 16.02
CA GLY A 391 16.85 19.97 15.82
C GLY A 391 16.18 18.86 15.02
N ASN A 392 16.35 17.61 15.49
CA ASN A 392 15.81 16.41 14.85
C ASN A 392 14.48 15.94 15.42
N VAL A 393 13.89 16.61 16.42
CA VAL A 393 12.68 16.16 17.13
C VAL A 393 11.50 16.06 16.14
N ASN A 394 10.96 14.83 15.98
CA ASN A 394 9.89 14.51 15.05
C ASN A 394 10.17 14.96 13.60
N GLY A 395 11.42 14.93 13.18
CA GLY A 395 11.85 15.25 11.82
C GLY A 395 11.56 14.13 10.81
N HIS A 396 10.39 13.47 10.93
CA HIS A 396 9.96 12.35 10.09
C HIS A 396 9.34 12.90 8.81
N VAL A 397 10.04 12.73 7.70
CA VAL A 397 9.65 13.28 6.40
C VAL A 397 9.37 12.16 5.42
N ASP A 398 8.18 12.17 4.87
CA ASP A 398 7.82 11.31 3.76
C ASP A 398 8.00 12.00 2.42
N TRP A 399 8.66 11.31 1.50
CA TRP A 399 8.67 11.60 0.07
C TRP A 399 7.68 10.65 -0.61
N ALA A 400 6.39 10.90 -0.40
CA ALA A 400 5.31 10.07 -0.91
C ALA A 400 5.21 10.19 -2.43
N ASP A 401 4.91 9.05 -3.10
CA ASP A 401 4.83 8.94 -4.56
C ASP A 401 6.06 9.48 -5.31
N ALA A 402 7.24 9.49 -4.67
CA ALA A 402 8.48 9.98 -5.23
C ALA A 402 8.89 9.16 -6.46
N ARG A 403 8.87 9.80 -7.63
CA ARG A 403 9.08 9.12 -8.92
C ARG A 403 9.83 9.97 -9.92
N LEU A 404 10.56 9.28 -10.76
CA LEU A 404 11.23 9.82 -11.94
C LEU A 404 10.38 9.53 -13.18
N ILE A 405 10.23 10.51 -14.07
CA ILE A 405 9.51 10.39 -15.34
C ILE A 405 10.51 10.44 -16.49
N LYS A 406 10.47 9.42 -17.36
CA LYS A 406 11.30 9.31 -18.58
C LYS A 406 10.81 10.20 -19.69
#